data_d85363a9fa9b37a6c461157c59c496c1
#
_entry.id   d85363a9fa9b37a6c461157c59c496c1
#
_cell.length_a   1.000
_cell.length_b   1.000
_cell.length_c   1.000
_cell.angle_alpha   90.00
_cell.angle_beta   90.00
_cell.angle_gamma   90.00
#
_symmetry.space_group_name_H-M   'P 1'
#
loop_
_entity.id
_entity.type
_entity.pdbx_description
1 polymer ?
#
loop_
_entity_poly.entity_id
_entity_poly.type
_entity_poly.pdbx_seq_one_letter_code
_entity_poly.pdbx_strand_id
1 'polypeptide(L)'
;MRPFNYIAAKTRQEALTAIQERDEAKYLGGGTNLVDLMKEDVERPEHLIEVADLDNDRIIANAAGGYTLGAAKSNSATANAPEIRKNYPLLSMAMLSAATAQIRNMATNGGNLLQRTRC
;
A
#
# COMPACT_ATOMS: atom_id res chain seq x y z
N MET A 1 9.96 2.25 -18.89
CA MET A 1 9.41 1.08 -18.16
C MET A 1 9.72 -0.18 -18.94
N ARG A 2 10.27 -1.20 -18.30
CA ARG A 2 10.58 -2.49 -18.92
C ARG A 2 9.37 -3.42 -18.88
N PRO A 3 9.28 -4.42 -19.76
CA PRO A 3 8.26 -5.46 -19.67
C PRO A 3 8.34 -6.18 -18.33
N PHE A 4 7.20 -6.55 -17.78
CA PHE A 4 7.07 -7.31 -16.54
C PHE A 4 5.88 -8.27 -16.62
N ASN A 5 5.90 -9.31 -15.81
CA ASN A 5 4.78 -10.20 -15.60
C ASN A 5 3.90 -9.67 -14.43
N TYR A 6 2.59 -9.82 -14.56
CA TYR A 6 1.64 -9.36 -13.55
C TYR A 6 0.84 -10.52 -13.00
N ILE A 7 0.73 -10.56 -11.67
CA ILE A 7 0.02 -11.60 -10.92
C ILE A 7 -0.92 -10.89 -9.94
N ALA A 8 -2.23 -11.08 -10.09
CA ALA A 8 -3.22 -10.62 -9.13
C ALA A 8 -3.42 -11.72 -8.08
N ALA A 9 -2.80 -11.60 -6.92
CA ALA A 9 -2.97 -12.55 -5.84
C ALA A 9 -4.39 -12.47 -5.25
N LYS A 10 -5.04 -13.61 -5.06
CA LYS A 10 -6.38 -13.70 -4.47
C LYS A 10 -6.34 -13.94 -2.96
N THR A 11 -5.24 -14.48 -2.47
CA THR A 11 -5.05 -14.79 -1.06
C THR A 11 -3.68 -14.34 -0.60
N ARG A 12 -3.53 -14.12 0.71
CA ARG A 12 -2.23 -13.84 1.32
C ARG A 12 -1.21 -14.95 1.03
N GLN A 13 -1.65 -16.21 1.05
CA GLN A 13 -0.77 -17.35 0.78
C GLN A 13 -0.27 -17.35 -0.67
N GLU A 14 -1.14 -17.06 -1.63
CA GLU A 14 -0.71 -16.87 -3.03
C GLU A 14 0.33 -15.77 -3.18
N ALA A 15 0.12 -14.62 -2.54
CA ALA A 15 1.07 -13.51 -2.60
C ALA A 15 2.43 -13.90 -2.01
N LEU A 16 2.44 -14.59 -0.87
CA LEU A 16 3.67 -15.08 -0.23
C LEU A 16 4.40 -16.13 -1.08
N THR A 17 3.68 -17.07 -1.64
CA THR A 17 4.25 -18.08 -2.53
C THR A 17 4.81 -17.42 -3.79
N ALA A 18 4.04 -16.53 -4.41
CA ALA A 18 4.44 -15.86 -5.63
C ALA A 18 5.74 -15.04 -5.47
N ILE A 19 5.94 -14.34 -4.33
CA ILE A 19 7.15 -13.56 -4.09
C ILE A 19 8.37 -14.44 -3.79
N GLN A 20 8.16 -15.62 -3.17
CA GLN A 20 9.24 -16.54 -2.82
C GLN A 20 9.76 -17.32 -4.02
N GLU A 21 8.89 -17.61 -4.99
CA GLU A 21 9.21 -18.44 -6.16
C GLU A 21 9.79 -17.64 -7.34
N ARG A 22 9.84 -16.31 -7.23
CA ARG A 22 10.23 -15.45 -8.36
C ARG A 22 11.30 -14.46 -7.94
N ASP A 23 12.43 -14.55 -8.61
CA ASP A 23 13.46 -13.52 -8.49
C ASP A 23 12.95 -12.19 -9.07
N GLU A 24 13.52 -11.08 -8.61
CA GLU A 24 13.15 -9.72 -9.06
C GLU A 24 11.64 -9.44 -9.00
N ALA A 25 10.93 -10.08 -8.05
CA ALA A 25 9.50 -9.82 -7.81
C ALA A 25 9.29 -8.71 -6.78
N LYS A 26 8.25 -7.91 -6.96
CA LYS A 26 7.82 -6.87 -6.02
C LYS A 26 6.31 -6.90 -5.81
N TYR A 27 5.89 -6.61 -4.58
CA TYR A 27 4.49 -6.37 -4.30
C TYR A 27 4.03 -5.04 -4.88
N LEU A 28 2.84 -5.03 -5.44
CA LEU A 28 2.14 -3.86 -5.95
C LEU A 28 0.90 -3.59 -5.08
N GLY A 29 0.93 -2.47 -4.36
CA GLY A 29 -0.25 -1.89 -3.72
C GLY A 29 -0.93 -0.89 -4.66
N GLY A 30 -1.11 0.35 -4.23
CA GLY A 30 -1.69 1.41 -5.06
C GLY A 30 -0.83 1.91 -6.23
N GLY A 31 0.41 1.47 -6.34
CA GLY A 31 1.32 1.79 -7.44
C GLY A 31 1.92 3.21 -7.43
N THR A 32 1.52 4.06 -6.53
CA THR A 32 1.87 5.49 -6.52
C THR A 32 3.36 5.80 -6.29
N ASN A 33 4.14 4.82 -5.85
CA ASN A 33 5.60 4.93 -5.73
C ASN A 33 6.30 3.97 -6.71
N LEU A 34 6.00 2.68 -6.65
CA LEU A 34 6.70 1.67 -7.44
C LEU A 34 6.57 1.91 -8.94
N VAL A 35 5.36 2.18 -9.44
CA VAL A 35 5.13 2.39 -10.88
C VAL A 35 5.86 3.63 -11.39
N ASP A 36 5.92 4.69 -10.58
CA ASP A 36 6.66 5.89 -10.92
C ASP A 36 8.16 5.62 -11.01
N LEU A 37 8.73 4.90 -10.05
CA LEU A 37 10.13 4.47 -10.08
C LEU A 37 10.45 3.52 -11.26
N MET A 38 9.48 2.72 -11.68
CA MET A 38 9.61 1.88 -12.87
C MET A 38 9.60 2.72 -14.17
N LYS A 39 8.81 3.79 -14.23
CA LYS A 39 8.81 4.72 -15.38
C LYS A 39 10.15 5.42 -15.53
N GLU A 40 10.76 5.79 -14.40
CA GLU A 40 12.09 6.41 -14.37
C GLU A 40 13.26 5.39 -14.49
N ASP A 41 12.95 4.11 -14.73
CA ASP A 41 13.92 3.00 -14.86
C ASP A 41 14.82 2.82 -13.60
N VAL A 42 14.34 3.28 -12.44
CA VAL A 42 15.02 3.14 -11.13
C VAL A 42 14.73 1.77 -10.52
N GLU A 43 13.47 1.35 -10.55
CA GLU A 43 13.04 0.01 -10.15
C GLU A 43 12.73 -0.81 -11.40
N ARG A 44 13.19 -2.07 -11.41
CA ARG A 44 13.16 -2.93 -12.60
C ARG A 44 12.68 -4.34 -12.29
N PRO A 45 11.53 -4.48 -11.60
CA PRO A 45 11.03 -5.81 -11.29
C PRO A 45 10.64 -6.54 -12.58
N GLU A 46 10.91 -7.85 -12.62
CA GLU A 46 10.43 -8.73 -13.68
C GLU A 46 9.01 -9.25 -13.40
N HIS A 47 8.59 -9.22 -12.12
CA HIS A 47 7.29 -9.68 -11.67
C HIS A 47 6.64 -8.66 -10.71
N LEU A 48 5.39 -8.30 -10.97
CA LEU A 48 4.55 -7.54 -10.06
C LEU A 48 3.48 -8.44 -9.48
N ILE A 49 3.38 -8.46 -8.15
CA ILE A 49 2.37 -9.22 -7.42
C ILE A 49 1.42 -8.23 -6.78
N GLU A 50 0.22 -8.09 -7.35
CA GLU A 50 -0.79 -7.21 -6.81
C GLU A 50 -1.36 -7.75 -5.51
N VAL A 51 -1.41 -6.88 -4.50
CA VAL A 51 -1.91 -7.18 -3.15
C VAL A 51 -2.97 -6.18 -2.69
N ALA A 52 -3.43 -5.29 -3.58
CA ALA A 52 -4.39 -4.25 -3.24
C ALA A 52 -5.77 -4.82 -2.91
N ASP A 53 -6.17 -5.91 -3.56
CA ASP A 53 -7.48 -6.55 -3.40
C ASP A 53 -7.52 -7.65 -2.33
N LEU A 54 -6.45 -7.83 -1.57
CA LEU A 54 -6.45 -8.77 -0.46
C LEU A 54 -7.37 -8.28 0.67
N ASP A 55 -8.00 -9.20 1.41
CA ASP A 55 -8.90 -8.90 2.56
C ASP A 55 -8.10 -8.34 3.76
N ASN A 56 -7.52 -7.18 3.60
CA ASN A 56 -6.75 -6.47 4.61
C ASN A 56 -6.92 -4.94 4.50
N ASP A 57 -8.13 -4.49 4.17
CA ASP A 57 -8.49 -3.08 4.01
C ASP A 57 -9.29 -2.48 5.18
N ARG A 58 -9.39 -3.19 6.31
CA ARG A 58 -10.22 -2.80 7.46
C ARG A 58 -9.44 -2.00 8.50
N ILE A 59 -10.19 -1.22 9.28
CA ILE A 59 -9.72 -0.63 10.55
C ILE A 59 -10.41 -1.41 11.67
N ILE A 60 -9.63 -2.06 12.52
CA ILE A 60 -10.15 -2.96 13.55
C ILE A 60 -9.64 -2.49 14.92
N ALA A 61 -10.56 -2.21 15.84
CA ALA A 61 -10.19 -1.93 17.23
C ALA A 61 -9.53 -3.16 17.86
N ASN A 62 -8.44 -2.98 18.57
CA ASN A 62 -7.74 -4.05 19.27
C ASN A 62 -7.98 -4.01 20.77
N ALA A 63 -7.70 -5.11 21.46
CA ALA A 63 -7.94 -5.24 22.91
C ALA A 63 -7.11 -4.27 23.78
N ALA A 64 -6.03 -3.71 23.25
CA ALA A 64 -5.18 -2.73 23.95
C ALA A 64 -5.70 -1.29 23.84
N GLY A 65 -6.87 -1.07 23.23
CA GLY A 65 -7.48 0.25 23.08
C GLY A 65 -6.97 1.05 21.86
N GLY A 66 -6.20 0.42 20.99
CA GLY A 66 -5.74 1.00 19.72
C GLY A 66 -6.48 0.42 18.50
N TYR A 67 -5.92 0.62 17.31
CA TYR A 67 -6.46 0.11 16.07
C TYR A 67 -5.40 -0.60 15.23
N THR A 68 -5.80 -1.68 14.61
CA THR A 68 -5.06 -2.30 13.52
C THR A 68 -5.55 -1.72 12.20
N LEU A 69 -4.65 -1.13 11.42
CA LEU A 69 -4.96 -0.54 10.12
C LEU A 69 -4.64 -1.54 9.03
N GLY A 70 -5.61 -1.83 8.17
CA GLY A 70 -5.40 -2.72 7.03
C GLY A 70 -4.36 -2.16 6.06
N ALA A 71 -3.44 -3.01 5.63
CA ALA A 71 -2.34 -2.63 4.74
C ALA A 71 -2.85 -2.18 3.35
N ALA A 72 -3.92 -2.78 2.84
CA ALA A 72 -4.52 -2.44 1.54
C ALA A 72 -5.45 -1.22 1.59
N LYS A 73 -5.83 -0.75 2.80
CA LYS A 73 -6.70 0.42 2.92
C LYS A 73 -5.99 1.68 2.40
N SER A 74 -6.72 2.49 1.62
CA SER A 74 -6.16 3.73 1.08
C SER A 74 -5.84 4.75 2.18
N ASN A 75 -4.82 5.57 1.95
CA ASN A 75 -4.44 6.64 2.86
C ASN A 75 -5.60 7.64 3.08
N SER A 76 -6.37 7.96 2.03
CA SER A 76 -7.56 8.82 2.15
C SER A 76 -8.61 8.19 3.05
N ALA A 77 -8.94 6.92 2.86
CA ALA A 77 -9.94 6.23 3.67
C ALA A 77 -9.50 6.11 5.14
N THR A 78 -8.22 5.83 5.39
CA THR A 78 -7.66 5.79 6.74
C THR A 78 -7.70 7.16 7.41
N ALA A 79 -7.22 8.21 6.74
CA ALA A 79 -7.16 9.55 7.29
C ALA A 79 -8.54 10.14 7.60
N ASN A 80 -9.56 9.77 6.82
CA ASN A 80 -10.92 10.27 7.00
C ASN A 80 -11.82 9.36 7.87
N ALA A 81 -11.30 8.22 8.32
CA ALA A 81 -12.06 7.33 9.20
C ALA A 81 -12.42 8.07 10.51
N PRO A 82 -13.69 8.05 10.94
CA PRO A 82 -14.14 8.78 12.14
C PRO A 82 -13.34 8.43 13.39
N GLU A 83 -13.04 7.15 13.59
CA GLU A 83 -12.25 6.64 14.72
C GLU A 83 -10.80 7.15 14.69
N ILE A 84 -10.21 7.30 13.52
CA ILE A 84 -8.85 7.84 13.36
C ILE A 84 -8.85 9.34 13.57
N ARG A 85 -9.80 10.06 12.99
CA ARG A 85 -9.93 11.51 13.18
C ARG A 85 -10.16 11.88 14.63
N LYS A 86 -10.96 11.08 15.35
CA LYS A 86 -11.29 11.34 16.76
C LYS A 86 -10.16 10.99 17.70
N ASN A 87 -9.57 9.80 17.55
CA ASN A 87 -8.64 9.24 18.53
C ASN A 87 -7.17 9.48 18.17
N TYR A 88 -6.88 9.72 16.88
CA TYR A 88 -5.52 9.95 16.36
C TYR A 88 -5.50 11.13 15.39
N PRO A 89 -5.91 12.35 15.81
CA PRO A 89 -6.03 13.50 14.93
C PRO A 89 -4.71 13.87 14.27
N LEU A 90 -3.57 13.70 14.94
CA LEU A 90 -2.25 13.95 14.37
C LEU A 90 -1.95 13.03 13.20
N LEU A 91 -2.29 11.74 13.30
CA LEU A 91 -2.14 10.79 12.19
C LEU A 91 -3.00 11.21 10.98
N SER A 92 -4.27 11.52 11.21
CA SER A 92 -5.18 12.00 10.18
C SER A 92 -4.61 13.25 9.47
N MET A 93 -4.20 14.26 10.24
CA MET A 93 -3.64 15.50 9.71
C MET A 93 -2.34 15.26 8.92
N ALA A 94 -1.43 14.44 9.43
CA ALA A 94 -0.19 14.11 8.75
C ALA A 94 -0.44 13.42 7.41
N MET A 95 -1.36 12.45 7.37
CA MET A 95 -1.73 11.77 6.13
C MET A 95 -2.39 12.71 5.13
N LEU A 96 -3.26 13.63 5.59
CA LEU A 96 -3.93 14.59 4.71
C LEU A 96 -3.00 15.70 4.21
N SER A 97 -1.89 15.96 4.89
CA SER A 97 -0.86 16.93 4.45
C SER A 97 0.05 16.35 3.37
N ALA A 98 0.12 15.03 3.27
CA ALA A 98 1.01 14.35 2.32
C ALA A 98 0.36 14.22 0.95
N ALA A 99 1.12 14.43 -0.12
CA ALA A 99 0.74 14.23 -1.52
C ALA A 99 -0.56 14.96 -1.93
N THR A 100 -1.11 14.63 -3.09
CA THR A 100 -2.41 15.12 -3.56
C THR A 100 -3.54 14.19 -3.15
N ALA A 101 -4.78 14.66 -3.19
CA ALA A 101 -5.96 13.84 -2.91
C ALA A 101 -6.05 12.62 -3.85
N GLN A 102 -5.70 12.78 -5.12
CA GLN A 102 -5.70 11.71 -6.11
C GLN A 102 -4.69 10.61 -5.73
N ILE A 103 -3.47 11.01 -5.36
CA ILE A 103 -2.45 10.06 -4.92
C ILE A 103 -2.89 9.35 -3.63
N ARG A 104 -3.43 10.07 -2.64
CA ARG A 104 -3.91 9.48 -1.39
C ARG A 104 -5.06 8.49 -1.58
N ASN A 105 -5.87 8.66 -2.62
CA ASN A 105 -6.96 7.74 -2.93
C ASN A 105 -6.45 6.39 -3.44
N MET A 106 -5.29 6.38 -4.10
CA MET A 106 -4.64 5.18 -4.63
C MET A 106 -3.60 4.58 -3.68
N ALA A 107 -2.83 5.43 -2.99
CA ALA A 107 -1.79 4.99 -2.05
C ALA A 107 -2.40 4.21 -0.89
N THR A 108 -1.82 3.05 -0.59
CA THR A 108 -2.25 2.18 0.50
C THR A 108 -1.38 2.39 1.74
N ASN A 109 -1.90 2.03 2.92
CA ASN A 109 -1.14 2.12 4.17
C ASN A 109 0.16 1.32 4.10
N GLY A 110 0.10 0.07 3.64
CA GLY A 110 1.27 -0.79 3.49
C GLY A 110 2.27 -0.23 2.46
N GLY A 111 1.77 0.19 1.30
CA GLY A 111 2.60 0.81 0.27
C GLY A 111 3.31 2.07 0.75
N ASN A 112 2.62 2.91 1.51
CA ASN A 112 3.21 4.13 2.07
C ASN A 112 4.33 3.86 3.09
N LEU A 113 4.13 2.88 3.97
CA LEU A 113 5.15 2.51 4.96
C LEU A 113 6.39 1.84 4.34
N LEU A 114 6.19 1.07 3.28
CA LEU A 114 7.24 0.27 2.63
C LEU A 114 7.80 0.92 1.37
N GLN A 115 7.40 2.15 1.06
CA GLN A 115 7.86 2.86 -0.13
C GLN A 115 9.36 3.13 -0.10
N ARG A 116 9.98 3.17 -1.27
CA ARG A 116 11.29 3.78 -1.45
C ARG A 116 11.13 5.29 -1.47
N THR A 117 11.69 5.97 -0.49
CA THR A 117 11.63 7.43 -0.40
C THR A 117 12.42 8.08 -1.54
N ARG A 118 11.93 9.21 -2.07
CA ARG A 118 12.51 9.92 -3.22
C ARG A 118 13.07 11.29 -2.87
N CYS A 119 12.63 11.86 -1.77
CA CYS A 119 13.06 13.20 -1.33
C CYS A 119 13.75 13.11 0.02
#